data_0ec34b1aca8c5ca938e0df53ac818548
#
_entry.id   0ec34b1aca8c5ca938e0df53ac818548
#
_cell.length_a   1.000
_cell.length_b   1.000
_cell.length_c   1.000
_cell.angle_alpha   90.00
_cell.angle_beta   90.00
_cell.angle_gamma   90.00
#
_symmetry.space_group_name_H-M   'P 1'
#
loop_
_entity.id
_entity.type
_entity.pdbx_description
1 polymer ?
#
loop_
_entity_poly.entity_id
_entity_poly.type
_entity_poly.pdbx_seq_one_letter_code
_entity_poly.pdbx_strand_id
1 'polypeptide(L)'
;MAGYFTESNYENAVLQLLNEELGYNYIYGPDVERDYHSPLYEDVLLPSLQRINKSLPMDALTEAIYKLKNFETGTLLQKNMVFMDYLQNGVPVKYYDKGEERSTLVYLVDFKNPASNEFTVANQWTFIENSEKRPDVILFVNGLPLVIVELKSPSREETDASAAYRQLRNYMYEIPSMSVSYTHLRAHET
;
A
#
# COMPACT_ATOMS: atom_id res chain seq x y z
N MET A 1 8.14 36.57 14.19
CA MET A 1 7.15 36.22 13.17
C MET A 1 7.04 34.69 13.20
N ALA A 2 5.92 34.14 13.69
CA ALA A 2 5.68 32.71 13.63
C ALA A 2 5.49 32.35 12.14
N GLY A 3 6.39 31.52 11.60
CA GLY A 3 6.27 31.04 10.23
C GLY A 3 5.00 30.21 10.12
N TYR A 4 4.17 30.47 9.12
CA TYR A 4 3.02 29.63 8.82
C TYR A 4 3.53 28.25 8.38
N PHE A 5 3.20 27.22 9.13
CA PHE A 5 3.42 25.83 8.72
C PHE A 5 2.51 25.52 7.54
N THR A 6 3.10 25.17 6.40
CA THR A 6 2.38 24.79 5.17
C THR A 6 2.16 23.27 5.12
N GLU A 7 1.26 22.80 4.24
CA GLU A 7 1.10 21.36 3.97
C GLU A 7 2.44 20.68 3.65
N SER A 8 3.27 21.33 2.82
CA SER A 8 4.61 20.83 2.49
C SER A 8 5.53 20.70 3.71
N ASN A 9 5.41 21.57 4.71
CA ASN A 9 6.20 21.44 5.95
C ASN A 9 5.76 20.20 6.75
N TYR A 10 4.44 19.91 6.80
CA TYR A 10 3.93 18.71 7.45
C TYR A 10 4.33 17.43 6.68
N GLU A 11 4.21 17.45 5.34
CA GLU A 11 4.65 16.35 4.49
C GLU A 11 6.12 16.01 4.77
N ASN A 12 7.00 17.01 4.71
CA ASN A 12 8.43 16.83 4.99
C ASN A 12 8.69 16.32 6.41
N ALA A 13 7.98 16.83 7.42
CA ALA A 13 8.14 16.36 8.79
C ALA A 13 7.71 14.89 8.96
N VAL A 14 6.62 14.48 8.32
CA VAL A 14 6.15 13.08 8.33
C VAL A 14 7.16 12.18 7.62
N LEU A 15 7.65 12.58 6.44
CA LEU A 15 8.65 11.83 5.69
C LEU A 15 9.95 11.67 6.48
N GLN A 16 10.42 12.76 7.11
CA GLN A 16 11.62 12.74 7.94
C GLN A 16 11.45 11.80 9.15
N LEU A 17 10.34 11.89 9.86
CA LEU A 17 10.04 10.99 10.97
C LEU A 17 10.05 9.53 10.55
N LEU A 18 9.38 9.20 9.45
CA LEU A 18 9.29 7.82 8.96
C LEU A 18 10.64 7.30 8.47
N ASN A 19 11.41 8.12 7.76
CA ASN A 19 12.69 7.71 7.20
C ASN A 19 13.81 7.71 8.26
N GLU A 20 14.03 8.82 8.98
CA GLU A 20 15.19 8.98 9.86
C GLU A 20 14.99 8.30 11.21
N GLU A 21 13.77 8.36 11.80
CA GLU A 21 13.50 7.84 13.14
C GLU A 21 12.95 6.40 13.12
N LEU A 22 12.12 6.08 12.13
CA LEU A 22 11.46 4.77 12.04
C LEU A 22 12.09 3.82 11.01
N GLY A 23 13.08 4.29 10.23
CA GLY A 23 13.88 3.47 9.32
C GLY A 23 13.13 2.99 8.07
N TYR A 24 12.08 3.71 7.64
CA TYR A 24 11.45 3.45 6.35
C TYR A 24 12.34 3.87 5.19
N ASN A 25 12.38 3.08 4.14
CA ASN A 25 13.01 3.48 2.87
C ASN A 25 12.17 4.58 2.23
N TYR A 26 12.73 5.77 2.08
CA TYR A 26 12.05 6.87 1.42
C TYR A 26 12.26 6.82 -0.09
N ILE A 27 11.18 7.02 -0.83
CA ILE A 27 11.18 7.18 -2.29
C ILE A 27 10.31 8.37 -2.70
N TYR A 28 10.72 9.05 -3.77
CA TYR A 28 9.91 10.07 -4.42
C TYR A 28 9.16 9.43 -5.60
N GLY A 29 7.83 9.41 -5.54
CA GLY A 29 7.00 8.67 -6.49
C GLY A 29 7.27 8.97 -7.97
N PRO A 30 7.50 10.25 -8.38
CA PRO A 30 7.84 10.59 -9.76
C PRO A 30 9.17 10.02 -10.28
N ASP A 31 10.09 9.64 -9.39
CA ASP A 31 11.38 9.06 -9.79
C ASP A 31 11.29 7.54 -10.05
N VAL A 32 10.15 6.92 -9.74
CA VAL A 32 9.93 5.49 -9.92
C VAL A 32 9.24 5.23 -11.25
N GLU A 33 9.95 4.59 -12.18
CA GLU A 33 9.34 4.10 -13.42
C GLU A 33 8.49 2.86 -13.13
N ARG A 34 7.18 2.94 -13.33
CA ARG A 34 6.24 1.88 -13.00
C ARG A 34 4.94 1.97 -13.77
N ASP A 35 4.12 0.94 -13.70
CA ASP A 35 2.73 0.99 -14.15
C ASP A 35 1.88 1.79 -13.13
N TYR A 36 1.39 2.96 -13.54
CA TYR A 36 0.52 3.81 -12.72
C TYR A 36 -0.88 3.21 -12.48
N HIS A 37 -1.27 2.17 -13.22
CA HIS A 37 -2.52 1.44 -13.01
C HIS A 37 -2.39 0.34 -11.95
N SER A 38 -1.17 -0.07 -11.60
CA SER A 38 -0.93 -1.02 -10.51
C SER A 38 -0.84 -0.28 -9.17
N PRO A 39 -1.65 -0.67 -8.17
CA PRO A 39 -1.51 -0.13 -6.82
C PRO A 39 -0.27 -0.69 -6.09
N LEU A 40 0.29 -1.79 -6.57
CA LEU A 40 1.40 -2.49 -5.93
C LEU A 40 2.74 -1.87 -6.34
N TYR A 41 3.67 -1.83 -5.41
CA TYR A 41 5.07 -1.52 -5.72
C TYR A 41 5.80 -2.83 -6.04
N GLU A 42 5.75 -3.23 -7.32
CA GLU A 42 6.14 -4.57 -7.77
C GLU A 42 7.63 -4.84 -7.63
N ASP A 43 8.48 -3.81 -7.81
CA ASP A 43 9.94 -3.94 -7.66
C ASP A 43 10.36 -4.33 -6.23
N VAL A 44 9.52 -4.02 -5.25
CA VAL A 44 9.72 -4.39 -3.84
C VAL A 44 8.94 -5.65 -3.49
N LEU A 45 7.76 -5.85 -4.09
CA LEU A 45 6.86 -6.94 -3.72
C LEU A 45 7.50 -8.32 -3.98
N LEU A 46 7.93 -8.59 -5.20
CA LEU A 46 8.47 -9.90 -5.55
C LEU A 46 9.73 -10.27 -4.74
N PRO A 47 10.76 -9.40 -4.60
CA PRO A 47 11.90 -9.70 -3.73
C PRO A 47 11.51 -9.93 -2.26
N SER A 48 10.52 -9.21 -1.76
CA SER A 48 10.03 -9.39 -0.40
C SER A 48 9.34 -10.74 -0.21
N LEU A 49 8.49 -11.15 -1.16
CA LEU A 49 7.86 -12.48 -1.12
C LEU A 49 8.91 -13.60 -1.17
N GLN A 50 9.96 -13.46 -1.99
CA GLN A 50 11.07 -14.41 -2.03
C GLN A 50 11.80 -14.52 -0.69
N ARG A 51 12.03 -13.39 -0.03
CA ARG A 51 12.69 -13.32 1.26
C ARG A 51 11.88 -13.99 2.38
N ILE A 52 10.55 -13.81 2.36
CA ILE A 52 9.64 -14.37 3.37
C ILE A 52 9.35 -15.85 3.10
N ASN A 53 9.18 -16.23 1.83
CA ASN A 53 8.76 -17.58 1.43
C ASN A 53 9.92 -18.38 0.79
N LYS A 54 11.05 -18.51 1.49
CA LYS A 54 12.32 -19.03 0.96
C LYS A 54 12.24 -20.43 0.33
N SER A 55 11.29 -21.25 0.76
CA SER A 55 11.12 -22.63 0.28
C SER A 55 10.19 -22.77 -0.93
N LEU A 56 9.51 -21.68 -1.33
CA LEU A 56 8.53 -21.72 -2.42
C LEU A 56 9.18 -21.39 -3.76
N PRO A 57 8.73 -22.06 -4.85
CA PRO A 57 9.21 -21.77 -6.19
C PRO A 57 8.63 -20.45 -6.70
N MET A 58 9.27 -19.89 -7.73
CA MET A 58 8.86 -18.62 -8.35
C MET A 58 7.42 -18.66 -8.85
N ASP A 59 6.98 -19.77 -9.42
CA ASP A 59 5.62 -19.93 -9.95
C ASP A 59 4.56 -19.71 -8.85
N ALA A 60 4.80 -20.20 -7.62
CA ALA A 60 3.90 -19.96 -6.49
C ALA A 60 3.83 -18.47 -6.12
N LEU A 61 4.98 -17.77 -6.13
CA LEU A 61 5.04 -16.35 -5.81
C LEU A 61 4.36 -15.50 -6.90
N THR A 62 4.58 -15.85 -8.16
CA THR A 62 3.95 -15.17 -9.31
C THR A 62 2.43 -15.36 -9.29
N GLU A 63 1.95 -16.57 -8.96
CA GLU A 63 0.52 -16.85 -8.82
C GLU A 63 -0.10 -16.02 -7.68
N ALA A 64 0.61 -15.83 -6.56
CA ALA A 64 0.14 -14.96 -5.48
C ALA A 64 0.02 -13.51 -5.92
N ILE A 65 1.03 -12.98 -6.64
CA ILE A 65 0.98 -11.62 -7.21
C ILE A 65 -0.17 -11.49 -8.20
N TYR A 66 -0.38 -12.49 -9.05
CA TYR A 66 -1.51 -12.49 -9.98
C TYR A 66 -2.85 -12.36 -9.25
N LYS A 67 -3.05 -13.11 -8.15
CA LYS A 67 -4.26 -13.03 -7.32
C LYS A 67 -4.44 -11.67 -6.64
N LEU A 68 -3.34 -11.03 -6.22
CA LEU A 68 -3.38 -9.69 -5.65
C LEU A 68 -3.76 -8.60 -6.67
N LYS A 69 -3.47 -8.83 -7.95
CA LYS A 69 -3.85 -7.94 -9.05
C LYS A 69 -5.25 -8.21 -9.60
N ASN A 70 -5.74 -9.44 -9.46
CA ASN A 70 -6.95 -9.94 -10.10
C ASN A 70 -7.91 -10.54 -9.07
N PHE A 71 -8.52 -9.68 -8.25
CA PHE A 71 -9.59 -10.14 -7.36
C PHE A 71 -10.81 -10.57 -8.17
N GLU A 72 -11.47 -11.66 -7.73
CA GLU A 72 -12.72 -12.10 -8.31
C GLU A 72 -13.77 -10.98 -8.31
N THR A 73 -14.80 -11.14 -9.16
CA THR A 73 -15.91 -10.20 -9.23
C THR A 73 -16.59 -10.04 -7.87
N GLY A 74 -16.88 -8.80 -7.48
CA GLY A 74 -17.49 -8.51 -6.19
C GLY A 74 -17.46 -7.02 -5.87
N THR A 75 -18.13 -6.64 -4.81
CA THR A 75 -18.07 -5.27 -4.28
C THR A 75 -16.67 -4.97 -3.72
N LEU A 76 -16.32 -3.69 -3.59
CA LEU A 76 -15.07 -3.26 -2.97
C LEU A 76 -14.89 -3.88 -1.57
N LEU A 77 -15.97 -3.93 -0.78
CA LEU A 77 -15.94 -4.54 0.56
C LEU A 77 -15.60 -6.04 0.49
N GLN A 78 -16.18 -6.79 -0.43
CA GLN A 78 -15.87 -8.22 -0.59
C GLN A 78 -14.41 -8.43 -1.00
N LYS A 79 -13.89 -7.65 -1.94
CA LYS A 79 -12.48 -7.70 -2.35
C LYS A 79 -11.55 -7.34 -1.19
N ASN A 80 -11.91 -6.32 -0.40
CA ASN A 80 -11.15 -5.96 0.80
C ASN A 80 -11.13 -7.09 1.84
N MET A 81 -12.26 -7.77 2.07
CA MET A 81 -12.30 -8.94 2.97
C MET A 81 -11.37 -10.06 2.49
N VAL A 82 -11.32 -10.33 1.18
CA VAL A 82 -10.39 -11.32 0.60
C VAL A 82 -8.95 -10.86 0.77
N PHE A 83 -8.65 -9.58 0.52
CA PHE A 83 -7.31 -9.04 0.73
C PHE A 83 -6.87 -9.15 2.20
N MET A 84 -7.77 -8.86 3.15
CA MET A 84 -7.49 -8.98 4.58
C MET A 84 -7.21 -10.42 4.99
N ASP A 85 -7.93 -11.40 4.42
CA ASP A 85 -7.66 -12.81 4.63
C ASP A 85 -6.28 -13.19 4.07
N TYR A 86 -5.94 -12.74 2.86
CA TYR A 86 -4.62 -12.95 2.27
C TYR A 86 -3.49 -12.33 3.11
N LEU A 87 -3.71 -11.13 3.65
CA LEU A 87 -2.73 -10.43 4.48
C LEU A 87 -2.47 -11.18 5.80
N GLN A 88 -3.52 -11.71 6.42
CA GLN A 88 -3.44 -12.38 7.73
C GLN A 88 -3.01 -13.83 7.63
N ASN A 89 -3.52 -14.56 6.65
CA ASN A 89 -3.43 -16.01 6.56
C ASN A 89 -2.54 -16.52 5.40
N GLY A 90 -2.16 -15.63 4.50
CA GLY A 90 -1.42 -15.94 3.27
C GLY A 90 -2.34 -16.19 2.08
N VAL A 91 -1.79 -16.03 0.89
CA VAL A 91 -2.49 -16.25 -0.39
C VAL A 91 -2.48 -17.73 -0.73
N PRO A 92 -3.63 -18.42 -0.83
CA PRO A 92 -3.68 -19.81 -1.26
C PRO A 92 -3.35 -19.89 -2.76
N VAL A 93 -2.32 -20.63 -3.11
CA VAL A 93 -1.88 -20.81 -4.49
C VAL A 93 -1.72 -22.26 -4.85
N LYS A 94 -1.85 -22.56 -6.15
CA LYS A 94 -1.50 -23.83 -6.76
C LYS A 94 -0.34 -23.63 -7.70
N TYR A 95 0.58 -24.58 -7.72
CA TYR A 95 1.74 -24.58 -8.60
C TYR A 95 2.13 -26.03 -8.96
N TYR A 96 2.96 -26.22 -9.99
CA TYR A 96 3.43 -27.53 -10.37
C TYR A 96 4.87 -27.74 -9.88
N ASP A 97 5.09 -28.87 -9.20
CA ASP A 97 6.42 -29.33 -8.83
C ASP A 97 6.63 -30.74 -9.41
N LYS A 98 7.61 -30.89 -10.30
CA LYS A 98 7.94 -32.15 -10.98
C LYS A 98 6.75 -32.82 -11.67
N GLY A 99 5.83 -32.04 -12.22
CA GLY A 99 4.64 -32.50 -12.92
C GLY A 99 3.44 -32.82 -12.02
N GLU A 100 3.56 -32.66 -10.70
CA GLU A 100 2.46 -32.80 -9.74
C GLU A 100 1.91 -31.43 -9.32
N GLU A 101 0.59 -31.29 -9.27
CA GLU A 101 -0.06 -30.12 -8.69
C GLU A 101 0.16 -30.09 -7.17
N ARG A 102 0.65 -28.97 -6.67
CA ARG A 102 0.86 -28.67 -5.27
C ARG A 102 0.03 -27.46 -4.85
N SER A 103 -0.40 -27.44 -3.60
CA SER A 103 -1.08 -26.29 -2.99
C SER A 103 -0.29 -25.81 -1.78
N THR A 104 -0.21 -24.48 -1.62
CA THR A 104 0.48 -23.84 -0.49
C THR A 104 -0.11 -22.48 -0.18
N LEU A 105 0.38 -21.85 0.90
CA LEU A 105 0.11 -20.46 1.25
C LEU A 105 1.37 -19.63 0.99
N VAL A 106 1.22 -18.50 0.31
CA VAL A 106 2.28 -17.48 0.15
C VAL A 106 2.02 -16.36 1.14
N TYR A 107 2.90 -16.21 2.12
CA TYR A 107 2.78 -15.15 3.12
C TYR A 107 3.24 -13.81 2.55
N LEU A 108 2.42 -12.78 2.76
CA LEU A 108 2.66 -11.42 2.28
C LEU A 108 3.48 -10.58 3.26
N VAL A 109 3.35 -10.89 4.56
CA VAL A 109 4.01 -10.19 5.67
C VAL A 109 4.51 -11.24 6.67
N ASP A 110 5.73 -11.06 7.15
CA ASP A 110 6.25 -11.85 8.26
C ASP A 110 5.93 -11.16 9.60
N PHE A 111 4.81 -11.55 10.21
CA PHE A 111 4.40 -11.03 11.50
C PHE A 111 5.23 -11.57 12.68
N LYS A 112 5.93 -12.70 12.48
CA LYS A 112 6.76 -13.33 13.52
C LYS A 112 8.12 -12.66 13.62
N ASN A 113 8.66 -12.23 12.48
CA ASN A 113 9.90 -11.51 12.38
C ASN A 113 9.73 -10.23 11.58
N PRO A 114 9.21 -9.14 12.20
CA PRO A 114 8.94 -7.89 11.50
C PRO A 114 10.14 -7.30 10.75
N ALA A 115 11.38 -7.58 11.21
CA ALA A 115 12.60 -7.13 10.55
C ALA A 115 12.86 -7.80 9.18
N SER A 116 12.14 -8.88 8.88
CA SER A 116 12.17 -9.51 7.54
C SER A 116 11.34 -8.76 6.50
N ASN A 117 10.48 -7.83 6.93
CA ASN A 117 9.68 -7.04 6.02
C ASN A 117 10.43 -5.80 5.54
N GLU A 118 10.02 -5.31 4.39
CA GLU A 118 10.49 -4.04 3.86
C GLU A 118 9.42 -2.96 4.05
N PHE A 119 9.81 -1.88 4.70
CA PHE A 119 8.96 -0.73 4.96
C PHE A 119 9.40 0.41 4.06
N THR A 120 8.50 0.89 3.22
CA THR A 120 8.78 1.99 2.28
C THR A 120 7.76 3.10 2.50
N VAL A 121 8.22 4.34 2.54
CA VAL A 121 7.37 5.52 2.49
C VAL A 121 7.58 6.25 1.17
N ALA A 122 6.49 6.57 0.49
CA ALA A 122 6.49 7.32 -0.74
C ALA A 122 5.63 8.57 -0.62
N ASN A 123 6.08 9.67 -1.21
CA ASN A 123 5.22 10.82 -1.46
C ASN A 123 5.00 11.02 -2.95
N GLN A 124 3.96 11.77 -3.29
CA GLN A 124 3.60 12.08 -4.69
C GLN A 124 3.44 10.83 -5.58
N TRP A 125 2.97 9.74 -5.00
CA TRP A 125 2.76 8.48 -5.70
C TRP A 125 1.45 8.53 -6.50
N THR A 126 1.57 8.53 -7.81
CA THR A 126 0.42 8.66 -8.72
C THR A 126 -0.26 7.33 -8.96
N PHE A 127 -1.59 7.32 -8.93
CA PHE A 127 -2.45 6.23 -9.39
C PHE A 127 -3.34 6.70 -10.53
N ILE A 128 -3.61 5.83 -11.50
CA ILE A 128 -4.52 6.10 -12.62
C ILE A 128 -5.48 4.92 -12.73
N GLU A 129 -6.77 5.18 -12.47
CA GLU A 129 -7.84 4.20 -12.70
C GLU A 129 -9.05 4.91 -13.33
N ASN A 130 -10.07 5.30 -12.57
CA ASN A 130 -11.16 6.12 -13.07
C ASN A 130 -10.76 7.59 -13.20
N SER A 131 -9.79 8.01 -12.42
CA SER A 131 -9.11 9.31 -12.55
C SER A 131 -7.66 9.19 -12.04
N GLU A 132 -6.86 10.23 -12.31
CA GLU A 132 -5.53 10.35 -11.74
C GLU A 132 -5.63 10.88 -10.30
N LYS A 133 -4.99 10.17 -9.36
CA LYS A 133 -4.88 10.55 -7.95
C LYS A 133 -3.47 10.46 -7.46
N ARG A 134 -3.15 11.37 -6.54
CA ARG A 134 -1.81 11.46 -5.98
C ARG A 134 -1.91 11.83 -4.49
N PRO A 135 -2.05 10.83 -3.62
CA PRO A 135 -2.00 11.01 -2.17
C PRO A 135 -0.70 11.67 -1.72
N ASP A 136 -0.76 12.43 -0.62
CA ASP A 136 0.41 13.13 -0.09
C ASP A 136 1.50 12.14 0.33
N VAL A 137 1.15 11.13 1.15
CA VAL A 137 2.09 10.10 1.60
C VAL A 137 1.42 8.72 1.59
N ILE A 138 2.19 7.71 1.18
CA ILE A 138 1.78 6.30 1.22
C ILE A 138 2.84 5.49 1.95
N LEU A 139 2.40 4.57 2.81
CA LEU A 139 3.25 3.58 3.44
C LEU A 139 3.03 2.22 2.80
N PHE A 140 4.11 1.61 2.36
CA PHE A 140 4.14 0.25 1.85
C PHE A 140 4.80 -0.69 2.86
N VAL A 141 4.24 -1.89 2.96
CA VAL A 141 4.90 -3.03 3.60
C VAL A 141 5.08 -4.10 2.53
N ASN A 142 6.32 -4.47 2.24
CA ASN A 142 6.67 -5.44 1.19
C ASN A 142 6.07 -5.09 -0.19
N GLY A 143 5.94 -3.80 -0.51
CA GLY A 143 5.34 -3.33 -1.75
C GLY A 143 3.81 -3.29 -1.78
N LEU A 144 3.14 -3.62 -0.68
CA LEU A 144 1.69 -3.49 -0.50
C LEU A 144 1.35 -2.11 0.07
N PRO A 145 0.51 -1.28 -0.57
CA PRO A 145 0.13 0.04 -0.07
C PRO A 145 -0.91 -0.12 1.06
N LEU A 146 -0.47 -0.10 2.31
CA LEU A 146 -1.34 -0.37 3.46
C LEU A 146 -1.86 0.88 4.16
N VAL A 147 -1.19 2.02 4.03
CA VAL A 147 -1.60 3.27 4.68
C VAL A 147 -1.49 4.43 3.70
N ILE A 148 -2.53 5.26 3.67
CA ILE A 148 -2.55 6.54 2.97
C ILE A 148 -2.68 7.65 4.00
N VAL A 149 -1.87 8.68 3.84
CA VAL A 149 -1.93 9.88 4.67
C VAL A 149 -2.26 11.07 3.78
N GLU A 150 -3.32 11.79 4.13
CA GLU A 150 -3.71 13.07 3.56
C GLU A 150 -3.48 14.16 4.59
N LEU A 151 -2.70 15.15 4.20
CA LEU A 151 -2.30 16.25 5.07
C LEU A 151 -3.11 17.50 4.73
N LYS A 152 -3.51 18.23 5.75
CA LYS A 152 -4.20 19.52 5.58
C LYS A 152 -3.52 20.60 6.41
N SER A 153 -3.42 21.79 5.82
CA SER A 153 -2.83 22.92 6.52
C SER A 153 -3.81 23.49 7.55
N PRO A 154 -3.40 23.66 8.81
CA PRO A 154 -4.25 24.25 9.84
C PRO A 154 -4.50 25.75 9.61
N SER A 155 -3.82 26.38 8.64
CA SER A 155 -3.94 27.81 8.37
C SER A 155 -5.17 28.22 7.54
N ARG A 156 -5.97 27.26 7.05
CA ARG A 156 -7.23 27.53 6.35
C ARG A 156 -8.40 27.17 7.25
N GLU A 157 -9.20 28.16 7.65
CA GLU A 157 -10.39 28.00 8.49
C GLU A 157 -11.44 26.98 7.96
N GLU A 158 -11.34 26.58 6.69
CA GLU A 158 -12.26 25.64 6.03
C GLU A 158 -11.69 24.20 5.88
N THR A 159 -10.46 23.94 6.33
CA THR A 159 -9.83 22.61 6.22
C THR A 159 -9.89 21.87 7.53
N ASP A 160 -10.99 21.20 7.74
CA ASP A 160 -11.21 20.30 8.87
C ASP A 160 -10.93 18.82 8.51
N ALA A 161 -10.94 17.95 9.51
CA ALA A 161 -10.80 16.51 9.32
C ALA A 161 -11.85 15.94 8.35
N SER A 162 -13.02 16.62 8.20
CA SER A 162 -14.06 16.18 7.27
C SER A 162 -13.68 16.41 5.80
N ALA A 163 -12.84 17.39 5.50
CA ALA A 163 -12.31 17.59 4.14
C ALA A 163 -11.31 16.48 3.76
N ALA A 164 -10.39 16.13 4.67
CA ALA A 164 -9.48 14.99 4.47
C ALA A 164 -10.24 13.68 4.34
N TYR A 165 -11.25 13.43 5.18
CA TYR A 165 -12.11 12.26 5.09
C TYR A 165 -12.86 12.15 3.77
N ARG A 166 -13.43 13.28 3.26
CA ARG A 166 -14.08 13.32 1.94
C ARG A 166 -13.09 12.98 0.83
N GLN A 167 -11.84 13.46 0.90
CA GLN A 167 -10.82 13.14 -0.09
C GLN A 167 -10.46 11.67 -0.08
N LEU A 168 -10.24 11.06 1.10
CA LEU A 168 -10.00 9.63 1.25
C LEU A 168 -11.19 8.80 0.72
N ARG A 169 -12.42 9.22 1.00
CA ARG A 169 -13.61 8.57 0.43
C ARG A 169 -13.67 8.67 -1.09
N ASN A 170 -13.26 9.78 -1.68
CA ASN A 170 -13.20 9.93 -3.13
C ASN A 170 -12.21 8.93 -3.75
N TYR A 171 -11.09 8.63 -3.08
CA TYR A 171 -10.16 7.59 -3.56
C TYR A 171 -10.82 6.23 -3.67
N MET A 172 -11.73 5.86 -2.76
CA MET A 172 -12.46 4.58 -2.82
C MET A 172 -13.32 4.44 -4.09
N TYR A 173 -13.79 5.56 -4.65
CA TYR A 173 -14.59 5.56 -5.88
C TYR A 173 -13.74 5.71 -7.14
N GLU A 174 -12.66 6.47 -7.04
CA GLU A 174 -11.88 6.87 -8.20
C GLU A 174 -10.68 5.96 -8.47
N ILE A 175 -10.13 5.34 -7.42
CA ILE A 175 -9.05 4.35 -7.48
C ILE A 175 -9.39 3.11 -6.64
N PRO A 176 -10.48 2.38 -6.98
CA PRO A 176 -10.94 1.24 -6.18
C PRO A 176 -9.92 0.11 -6.07
N SER A 177 -9.05 -0.10 -7.05
CA SER A 177 -8.00 -1.13 -6.97
C SER A 177 -7.04 -0.90 -5.81
N MET A 178 -6.63 0.34 -5.57
CA MET A 178 -5.83 0.71 -4.40
C MET A 178 -6.63 0.55 -3.11
N SER A 179 -7.91 0.89 -3.14
CA SER A 179 -8.78 0.85 -1.96
C SER A 179 -9.08 -0.56 -1.47
N VAL A 180 -8.80 -1.60 -2.27
CA VAL A 180 -8.87 -3.00 -1.84
C VAL A 180 -7.88 -3.27 -0.70
N SER A 181 -6.66 -2.74 -0.76
CA SER A 181 -5.64 -2.91 0.28
C SER A 181 -5.79 -1.93 1.45
N TYR A 182 -6.62 -0.91 1.31
CA TYR A 182 -6.79 0.14 2.31
C TYR A 182 -7.95 -0.18 3.27
N THR A 183 -7.62 -0.47 4.53
CA THR A 183 -8.60 -1.03 5.49
C THR A 183 -9.11 -0.07 6.54
N HIS A 184 -8.48 1.10 6.76
CA HIS A 184 -8.84 1.99 7.87
C HIS A 184 -8.82 3.47 7.46
N LEU A 185 -10.01 4.04 7.27
CA LEU A 185 -10.20 5.49 7.22
C LEU A 185 -10.24 6.03 8.66
N ARG A 186 -9.16 6.62 9.14
CA ARG A 186 -9.19 7.42 10.37
C ARG A 186 -8.83 8.86 10.04
N ALA A 187 -9.83 9.73 10.07
CA ALA A 187 -9.58 11.15 10.30
C ALA A 187 -9.34 11.32 11.81
N HIS A 188 -8.18 11.78 12.22
CA HIS A 188 -7.96 12.19 13.61
C HIS A 188 -8.48 13.60 13.76
N GLU A 189 -9.56 13.72 14.55
CA GLU A 189 -9.91 14.98 15.18
C GLU A 189 -8.96 15.17 16.38
N THR A 190 -8.19 16.23 16.33
CA THR A 190 -7.44 16.76 17.49
C THR A 190 -8.23 17.89 18.11
#